data_1ee97fbfd53589d4dadaf3896617d590
#
_entry.id   1ee97fbfd53589d4dadaf3896617d590
#
_cell.length_a   1.000
_cell.length_b   1.000
_cell.length_c   1.000
_cell.angle_alpha   90.00
_cell.angle_beta   90.00
_cell.angle_gamma   90.00
#
_symmetry.space_group_name_H-M   'P 1'
#
loop_
_entity.id
_entity.type
_entity.pdbx_description
1 polymer ?
#
loop_
_entity_poly.entity_id
_entity_poly.type
_entity_poly.pdbx_seq_one_letter_code
_entity_poly.pdbx_strand_id
1 'polypeptide(L)'
;MTRPGFRKGRPGGGRAQAAETDGYLSSSLFSQAQILHLMKNEFARARRHGIPLGVVLLQVDRLPQLVDIHGSSLRSTVKQAVAGVVRDKTRGSDLLGTTNDDRYLLVLPHTDAQQTRVVAERIHQVFSSMEVRVEERALELSVSVGITACDDRATLFFDSLLSQAESALRYAMGAGGDQVVSFAETTLLAGSDGGLPLSEDDFALPDDELESPDPEERRGG
;
A
#
# COMPACT_ATOMS: atom_id res chain seq x y z
N MET A 1 -34.10 -62.59 -15.28
CA MET A 1 -32.85 -61.97 -14.76
C MET A 1 -32.71 -60.61 -15.34
N THR A 2 -33.15 -59.57 -14.65
CA THR A 2 -33.22 -58.18 -15.13
C THR A 2 -32.14 -57.34 -14.38
N ARG A 3 -31.23 -56.76 -15.13
CA ARG A 3 -30.16 -55.90 -14.60
C ARG A 3 -30.71 -54.47 -14.29
N PRO A 4 -30.44 -53.87 -13.13
CA PRO A 4 -30.83 -52.51 -12.87
C PRO A 4 -29.87 -51.50 -13.53
N GLY A 5 -30.45 -50.55 -14.25
CA GLY A 5 -29.72 -49.46 -14.92
C GLY A 5 -29.24 -48.40 -13.93
N PHE A 6 -27.96 -48.06 -14.04
CA PHE A 6 -27.33 -46.92 -13.34
C PHE A 6 -27.76 -45.61 -14.00
N ARG A 7 -28.49 -44.76 -13.29
CA ARG A 7 -28.75 -43.38 -13.69
C ARG A 7 -27.51 -42.53 -13.43
N LYS A 8 -26.89 -42.03 -14.47
CA LYS A 8 -25.87 -40.94 -14.39
C LYS A 8 -26.52 -39.68 -13.85
N GLY A 9 -26.15 -39.29 -12.64
CA GLY A 9 -26.43 -37.94 -12.10
C GLY A 9 -25.65 -36.88 -12.86
N ARG A 10 -26.34 -35.82 -13.26
CA ARG A 10 -25.77 -34.59 -13.86
C ARG A 10 -24.88 -33.89 -12.80
N PRO A 11 -23.64 -33.49 -13.14
CA PRO A 11 -22.93 -32.51 -12.36
C PRO A 11 -23.35 -31.11 -12.87
N GLY A 12 -24.30 -30.51 -12.21
CA GLY A 12 -24.66 -29.13 -12.45
C GLY A 12 -24.49 -28.33 -11.15
N GLY A 13 -23.63 -27.34 -11.11
CA GLY A 13 -23.66 -26.33 -10.04
C GLY A 13 -22.35 -25.75 -9.54
N GLY A 14 -21.18 -26.24 -9.96
CA GLY A 14 -19.91 -25.77 -9.36
C GLY A 14 -19.23 -24.59 -10.04
N ARG A 15 -19.62 -24.23 -11.27
CA ARG A 15 -18.86 -23.23 -12.06
C ARG A 15 -19.33 -21.78 -11.87
N ALA A 16 -20.58 -21.57 -11.55
CA ALA A 16 -21.13 -20.22 -11.36
C ALA A 16 -20.70 -19.60 -10.01
N GLN A 17 -20.69 -20.38 -8.93
CA GLN A 17 -20.28 -19.87 -7.60
C GLN A 17 -18.78 -19.57 -7.50
N ALA A 18 -17.91 -20.30 -8.20
CA ALA A 18 -16.47 -20.01 -8.22
C ALA A 18 -16.17 -18.71 -8.98
N ALA A 19 -16.89 -18.43 -10.08
CA ALA A 19 -16.72 -17.19 -10.84
C ALA A 19 -17.25 -15.94 -10.10
N GLU A 20 -18.34 -16.08 -9.34
CA GLU A 20 -18.86 -14.98 -8.51
C GLU A 20 -17.97 -14.71 -7.29
N THR A 21 -17.37 -15.73 -6.70
CA THR A 21 -16.45 -15.58 -5.56
C THR A 21 -15.12 -14.94 -6.00
N ASP A 22 -14.62 -15.29 -7.17
CA ASP A 22 -13.40 -14.71 -7.74
C ASP A 22 -13.63 -13.24 -8.13
N GLY A 23 -14.79 -12.90 -8.70
CA GLY A 23 -15.20 -11.54 -8.98
C GLY A 23 -15.40 -10.68 -7.72
N TYR A 24 -15.86 -11.27 -6.63
CA TYR A 24 -16.04 -10.57 -5.34
C TYR A 24 -14.70 -10.30 -4.65
N LEU A 25 -13.79 -11.26 -4.65
CA LEU A 25 -12.43 -11.09 -4.09
C LEU A 25 -11.59 -10.12 -4.92
N SER A 26 -11.75 -10.12 -6.23
CA SER A 26 -11.07 -9.17 -7.13
C SER A 26 -11.63 -7.73 -7.00
N SER A 27 -12.84 -7.55 -6.42
CA SER A 27 -13.47 -6.23 -6.26
C SER A 27 -13.16 -5.56 -4.92
N SER A 28 -12.67 -6.25 -3.91
CA SER A 28 -12.41 -5.71 -2.57
C SER A 28 -10.94 -5.31 -2.37
N LEU A 29 -10.71 -4.14 -1.78
CA LEU A 29 -9.41 -3.75 -1.25
C LEU A 29 -9.13 -4.54 0.03
N PHE A 30 -7.90 -5.04 0.17
CA PHE A 30 -7.47 -5.62 1.44
C PHE A 30 -7.47 -4.57 2.54
N SER A 31 -7.87 -4.96 3.74
CA SER A 31 -7.68 -4.12 4.93
C SER A 31 -6.20 -3.97 5.24
N GLN A 32 -5.84 -3.00 6.08
CA GLN A 32 -4.46 -2.79 6.50
C GLN A 32 -3.81 -4.06 7.05
N ALA A 33 -4.47 -4.75 7.96
CA ALA A 33 -3.92 -5.98 8.54
C ALA A 33 -3.69 -7.07 7.47
N GLN A 34 -4.62 -7.20 6.52
CA GLN A 34 -4.52 -8.17 5.44
C GLN A 34 -3.38 -7.83 4.48
N ILE A 35 -3.30 -6.57 4.00
CA ILE A 35 -2.28 -6.20 3.03
C ILE A 35 -0.87 -6.27 3.61
N LEU A 36 -0.67 -5.88 4.87
CA LEU A 36 0.62 -6.00 5.55
C LEU A 36 1.02 -7.46 5.77
N HIS A 37 0.07 -8.33 6.11
CA HIS A 37 0.32 -9.76 6.22
C HIS A 37 0.71 -10.37 4.86
N LEU A 38 0.00 -10.03 3.80
CA LEU A 38 0.31 -10.49 2.43
C LEU A 38 1.67 -9.96 1.95
N MET A 39 1.97 -8.68 2.18
CA MET A 39 3.27 -8.09 1.87
C MET A 39 4.40 -8.82 2.57
N LYS A 40 4.25 -9.14 3.87
CA LYS A 40 5.25 -9.92 4.62
C LYS A 40 5.49 -11.30 4.00
N ASN A 41 4.43 -11.97 3.55
CA ASN A 41 4.54 -13.29 2.93
C ASN A 41 5.23 -13.19 1.55
N GLU A 42 4.87 -12.21 0.72
CA GLU A 42 5.53 -11.99 -0.57
C GLU A 42 6.99 -11.57 -0.41
N PHE A 43 7.32 -10.75 0.58
CA PHE A 43 8.69 -10.40 0.91
C PHE A 43 9.53 -11.63 1.32
N ALA A 44 8.98 -12.49 2.17
CA ALA A 44 9.66 -13.74 2.56
C ALA A 44 9.89 -14.67 1.34
N ARG A 45 8.92 -14.72 0.42
CA ARG A 45 9.03 -15.48 -0.83
C ARG A 45 10.09 -14.87 -1.75
N ALA A 46 10.05 -13.56 -1.97
CA ALA A 46 10.99 -12.81 -2.78
C ALA A 46 12.43 -13.05 -2.31
N ARG A 47 12.69 -12.90 -1.02
CA ARG A 47 14.02 -13.16 -0.43
C ARG A 47 14.47 -14.60 -0.57
N ARG A 48 13.58 -15.58 -0.36
CA ARG A 48 13.93 -17.00 -0.46
C ARG A 48 14.37 -17.37 -1.87
N HIS A 49 13.71 -16.84 -2.86
CA HIS A 49 13.89 -17.22 -4.27
C HIS A 49 14.75 -16.22 -5.06
N GLY A 50 15.17 -15.11 -4.47
CA GLY A 50 15.95 -14.07 -5.16
C GLY A 50 15.15 -13.39 -6.28
N ILE A 51 13.86 -13.20 -6.09
CA ILE A 51 12.97 -12.53 -7.04
C ILE A 51 12.65 -11.12 -6.56
N PRO A 52 12.53 -10.14 -7.48
CA PRO A 52 12.23 -8.76 -7.13
C PRO A 52 10.81 -8.60 -6.56
N LEU A 53 10.64 -7.61 -5.70
CA LEU A 53 9.35 -7.21 -5.12
C LEU A 53 9.25 -5.70 -5.13
N GLY A 54 8.29 -5.17 -5.90
CA GLY A 54 7.98 -3.74 -5.94
C GLY A 54 6.94 -3.38 -4.90
N VAL A 55 7.06 -2.17 -4.36
CA VAL A 55 6.12 -1.58 -3.40
C VAL A 55 5.78 -0.17 -3.84
N VAL A 56 4.48 0.13 -3.92
CA VAL A 56 3.94 1.44 -4.26
C VAL A 56 3.01 1.88 -3.14
N LEU A 57 3.25 3.05 -2.58
CA LEU A 57 2.36 3.70 -1.63
C LEU A 57 1.79 4.96 -2.28
N LEU A 58 0.46 5.05 -2.33
CA LEU A 58 -0.27 6.10 -3.03
C LEU A 58 -1.21 6.81 -2.08
N GLN A 59 -1.32 8.13 -2.23
CA GLN A 59 -2.28 8.96 -1.49
C GLN A 59 -2.91 9.99 -2.44
N VAL A 60 -4.22 10.18 -2.32
CA VAL A 60 -4.91 11.27 -3.03
C VAL A 60 -4.61 12.58 -2.31
N ASP A 61 -4.12 13.56 -3.08
CA ASP A 61 -3.72 14.86 -2.55
C ASP A 61 -4.92 15.63 -2.01
N ARG A 62 -4.73 16.30 -0.89
CA ARG A 62 -5.75 17.17 -0.26
C ARG A 62 -7.09 16.49 0.01
N LEU A 63 -7.13 15.16 0.10
CA LEU A 63 -8.37 14.43 0.33
C LEU A 63 -9.16 14.91 1.55
N PRO A 64 -8.56 15.22 2.73
CA PRO A 64 -9.30 15.76 3.86
C PRO A 64 -10.05 17.06 3.52
N GLN A 65 -9.38 18.01 2.86
CA GLN A 65 -9.97 19.29 2.46
C GLN A 65 -11.09 19.10 1.43
N LEU A 66 -10.90 18.18 0.49
CA LEU A 66 -11.94 17.84 -0.49
C LEU A 66 -13.17 17.23 0.18
N VAL A 67 -12.97 16.37 1.18
CA VAL A 67 -14.04 15.77 1.98
C VAL A 67 -14.80 16.83 2.79
N ASP A 68 -14.11 17.82 3.34
CA ASP A 68 -14.75 18.92 4.08
C ASP A 68 -15.65 19.77 3.18
N ILE A 69 -15.29 19.93 1.90
CA ILE A 69 -16.04 20.72 0.91
C ILE A 69 -17.18 19.91 0.28
N HIS A 70 -16.95 18.63 -0.03
CA HIS A 70 -17.83 17.80 -0.85
C HIS A 70 -18.56 16.71 -0.05
N GLY A 71 -18.31 16.63 1.26
CA GLY A 71 -18.96 15.66 2.14
C GLY A 71 -18.23 14.31 2.23
N SER A 72 -18.62 13.54 3.24
CA SER A 72 -17.96 12.27 3.60
C SER A 72 -18.12 11.16 2.54
N SER A 73 -19.14 11.25 1.68
CA SER A 73 -19.38 10.32 0.56
C SER A 73 -18.20 10.30 -0.43
N LEU A 74 -17.46 11.41 -0.53
CA LEU A 74 -16.27 11.50 -1.38
C LEU A 74 -15.24 10.42 -1.07
N ARG A 75 -15.02 10.08 0.22
CA ARG A 75 -14.04 9.02 0.58
C ARG A 75 -14.37 7.67 -0.06
N SER A 76 -15.66 7.30 -0.07
CA SER A 76 -16.08 6.04 -0.68
C SER A 76 -15.93 6.08 -2.21
N THR A 77 -16.25 7.21 -2.82
CA THR A 77 -16.10 7.42 -4.27
C THR A 77 -14.62 7.37 -4.68
N VAL A 78 -13.75 8.07 -3.96
CA VAL A 78 -12.30 8.05 -4.19
C VAL A 78 -11.75 6.63 -4.01
N LYS A 79 -12.15 5.92 -2.96
CA LYS A 79 -11.74 4.54 -2.72
C LYS A 79 -12.11 3.62 -3.88
N GLN A 80 -13.31 3.77 -4.43
CA GLN A 80 -13.75 3.00 -5.61
C GLN A 80 -12.97 3.38 -6.86
N ALA A 81 -12.71 4.68 -7.08
CA ALA A 81 -11.92 5.17 -8.19
C ALA A 81 -10.49 4.63 -8.15
N VAL A 82 -9.81 4.72 -6.99
CA VAL A 82 -8.46 4.16 -6.80
C VAL A 82 -8.45 2.66 -7.08
N ALA A 83 -9.41 1.91 -6.51
CA ALA A 83 -9.51 0.48 -6.74
C ALA A 83 -9.73 0.14 -8.21
N GLY A 84 -10.55 0.89 -8.92
CA GLY A 84 -10.81 0.73 -10.35
C GLY A 84 -9.56 0.97 -11.20
N VAL A 85 -8.92 2.13 -11.01
CA VAL A 85 -7.70 2.51 -11.75
C VAL A 85 -6.58 1.51 -11.53
N VAL A 86 -6.28 1.17 -10.28
CA VAL A 86 -5.19 0.25 -9.97
C VAL A 86 -5.44 -1.11 -10.60
N ARG A 87 -6.64 -1.66 -10.49
CA ARG A 87 -6.96 -2.98 -11.10
C ARG A 87 -6.84 -2.98 -12.61
N ASP A 88 -7.26 -1.91 -13.27
CA ASP A 88 -7.15 -1.80 -14.73
C ASP A 88 -5.68 -1.74 -15.18
N LYS A 89 -4.79 -1.25 -14.34
CA LYS A 89 -3.37 -1.03 -14.65
C LYS A 89 -2.42 -2.06 -14.03
N THR A 90 -2.92 -3.04 -13.29
CA THR A 90 -2.11 -4.06 -12.62
C THR A 90 -2.52 -5.47 -13.00
N ARG A 91 -1.74 -6.46 -12.58
CA ARG A 91 -2.00 -7.89 -12.84
C ARG A 91 -2.85 -8.47 -11.72
N GLY A 92 -3.51 -9.61 -11.99
CA GLY A 92 -4.30 -10.32 -10.97
C GLY A 92 -3.48 -10.86 -9.77
N SER A 93 -2.15 -10.94 -9.92
CA SER A 93 -1.22 -11.31 -8.85
C SER A 93 -0.84 -10.14 -7.94
N ASP A 94 -1.12 -8.91 -8.37
CA ASP A 94 -0.74 -7.71 -7.64
C ASP A 94 -1.75 -7.45 -6.52
N LEU A 95 -1.26 -7.05 -5.36
CA LEU A 95 -2.07 -6.96 -4.14
C LEU A 95 -2.29 -5.50 -3.79
N LEU A 96 -3.56 -5.09 -3.68
CA LEU A 96 -3.95 -3.73 -3.32
C LEU A 96 -4.74 -3.71 -2.02
N GLY A 97 -4.33 -2.88 -1.08
CA GLY A 97 -5.03 -2.67 0.19
C GLY A 97 -4.99 -1.23 0.64
N THR A 98 -5.78 -0.94 1.67
CA THR A 98 -5.77 0.36 2.35
C THR A 98 -4.87 0.29 3.57
N THR A 99 -4.16 1.38 3.84
CA THR A 99 -3.44 1.60 5.10
C THR A 99 -4.10 2.74 5.88
N ASN A 100 -3.50 3.14 6.99
CA ASN A 100 -3.96 4.32 7.73
C ASN A 100 -3.88 5.58 6.87
N ASP A 101 -4.59 6.62 7.27
CA ASP A 101 -4.55 7.96 6.68
C ASP A 101 -4.96 8.03 5.21
N ASP A 102 -5.96 7.23 4.82
CA ASP A 102 -6.48 7.17 3.44
C ASP A 102 -5.41 6.85 2.38
N ARG A 103 -4.36 6.10 2.74
CA ARG A 103 -3.32 5.65 1.82
C ARG A 103 -3.65 4.27 1.26
N TYR A 104 -3.06 3.98 0.10
CA TYR A 104 -3.23 2.71 -0.61
C TYR A 104 -1.87 2.07 -0.84
N LEU A 105 -1.72 0.84 -0.38
CA LEU A 105 -0.51 0.03 -0.54
C LEU A 105 -0.73 -0.98 -1.67
N LEU A 106 0.13 -0.91 -2.68
CA LEU A 106 0.18 -1.85 -3.79
C LEU A 106 1.49 -2.64 -3.70
N VAL A 107 1.38 -3.94 -3.65
CA VAL A 107 2.51 -4.88 -3.62
C VAL A 107 2.58 -5.60 -4.95
N LEU A 108 3.73 -5.54 -5.60
CA LEU A 108 3.98 -6.03 -6.95
C LEU A 108 5.00 -7.18 -6.92
N PRO A 109 4.56 -8.44 -6.81
CA PRO A 109 5.44 -9.59 -6.91
C PRO A 109 6.13 -9.67 -8.28
N HIS A 110 7.37 -10.17 -8.32
CA HIS A 110 8.16 -10.32 -9.54
C HIS A 110 8.35 -9.02 -10.34
N THR A 111 8.50 -7.89 -9.63
CA THR A 111 8.58 -6.57 -10.24
C THR A 111 9.77 -5.81 -9.66
N ASP A 112 10.72 -5.47 -10.52
CA ASP A 112 11.91 -4.70 -10.16
C ASP A 112 11.64 -3.20 -10.01
N ALA A 113 12.66 -2.40 -9.65
CA ALA A 113 12.54 -0.98 -9.41
C ALA A 113 12.04 -0.22 -10.66
N GLN A 114 12.57 -0.56 -11.85
CA GLN A 114 12.18 0.10 -13.09
C GLN A 114 10.73 -0.24 -13.49
N GLN A 115 10.36 -1.50 -13.37
CA GLN A 115 9.00 -1.97 -13.65
C GLN A 115 7.99 -1.38 -12.64
N THR A 116 8.38 -1.27 -11.37
CA THR A 116 7.58 -0.62 -10.32
C THR A 116 7.30 0.83 -10.67
N ARG A 117 8.32 1.56 -11.14
CA ARG A 117 8.15 2.95 -11.61
C ARG A 117 7.15 3.02 -12.78
N VAL A 118 7.30 2.17 -13.79
CA VAL A 118 6.39 2.15 -14.95
C VAL A 118 4.94 1.92 -14.52
N VAL A 119 4.69 1.01 -13.57
CA VAL A 119 3.34 0.77 -13.03
C VAL A 119 2.82 2.01 -12.29
N ALA A 120 3.65 2.62 -11.44
CA ALA A 120 3.28 3.80 -10.66
C ALA A 120 2.96 5.01 -11.56
N GLU A 121 3.80 5.29 -12.56
CA GLU A 121 3.60 6.37 -13.53
C GLU A 121 2.32 6.16 -14.36
N ARG A 122 2.04 4.93 -14.76
CA ARG A 122 0.81 4.59 -15.49
C ARG A 122 -0.44 4.82 -14.65
N ILE A 123 -0.40 4.49 -13.34
CA ILE A 123 -1.50 4.78 -12.41
C ILE A 123 -1.64 6.29 -12.24
N HIS A 124 -0.56 7.00 -11.96
CA HIS A 124 -0.53 8.45 -11.79
C HIS A 124 -1.12 9.18 -13.01
N GLN A 125 -0.69 8.81 -14.22
CA GLN A 125 -1.15 9.42 -15.48
C GLN A 125 -2.67 9.27 -15.68
N VAL A 126 -3.27 8.14 -15.26
CA VAL A 126 -4.71 7.97 -15.33
C VAL A 126 -5.43 8.95 -14.38
N PHE A 127 -4.93 9.12 -13.16
CA PHE A 127 -5.49 10.08 -12.21
C PHE A 127 -5.41 11.52 -12.71
N SER A 128 -4.28 11.92 -13.31
CA SER A 128 -4.10 13.27 -13.89
C SER A 128 -5.04 13.56 -15.07
N SER A 129 -5.67 12.54 -15.65
CA SER A 129 -6.60 12.69 -16.79
C SER A 129 -8.04 12.31 -16.47
N MET A 130 -8.31 11.86 -15.23
CA MET A 130 -9.61 11.31 -14.84
C MET A 130 -10.41 12.32 -14.02
N GLU A 131 -11.70 12.45 -14.36
CA GLU A 131 -12.66 13.16 -13.53
C GLU A 131 -13.43 12.17 -12.64
N VAL A 132 -13.46 12.44 -11.35
CA VAL A 132 -14.29 11.70 -10.40
C VAL A 132 -15.57 12.48 -10.14
N ARG A 133 -16.71 11.86 -10.38
CA ARG A 133 -18.02 12.49 -10.15
C ARG A 133 -18.49 12.25 -8.72
N VAL A 134 -18.78 13.34 -8.04
CA VAL A 134 -19.43 13.33 -6.72
C VAL A 134 -20.72 14.12 -6.85
N GLU A 135 -21.85 13.45 -6.71
CA GLU A 135 -23.18 14.01 -7.01
C GLU A 135 -23.23 14.52 -8.46
N GLU A 136 -23.44 15.81 -8.68
CA GLU A 136 -23.47 16.44 -10.00
C GLU A 136 -22.16 17.17 -10.39
N ARG A 137 -21.12 17.08 -9.54
CA ARG A 137 -19.84 17.79 -9.72
C ARG A 137 -18.75 16.84 -10.19
N ALA A 138 -18.03 17.24 -11.22
CA ALA A 138 -16.80 16.60 -11.65
C ALA A 138 -15.63 17.19 -10.85
N LEU A 139 -14.78 16.33 -10.30
CA LEU A 139 -13.59 16.70 -9.54
C LEU A 139 -12.35 16.10 -10.20
N GLU A 140 -11.37 16.92 -10.43
CA GLU A 140 -10.03 16.47 -10.79
C GLU A 140 -9.29 16.08 -9.50
N LEU A 141 -8.72 14.89 -9.48
CA LEU A 141 -7.95 14.37 -8.36
C LEU A 141 -6.50 14.23 -8.78
N SER A 142 -5.59 14.74 -7.97
CA SER A 142 -4.17 14.42 -8.08
C SER A 142 -3.77 13.38 -7.03
N VAL A 143 -2.70 12.65 -7.33
CA VAL A 143 -2.17 11.61 -6.45
C VAL A 143 -0.66 11.75 -6.33
N SER A 144 -0.19 11.66 -5.09
CA SER A 144 1.23 11.50 -4.80
C SER A 144 1.57 10.03 -4.61
N VAL A 145 2.71 9.61 -5.15
CA VAL A 145 3.10 8.21 -5.16
C VAL A 145 4.55 8.07 -4.72
N GLY A 146 4.77 7.25 -3.69
CA GLY A 146 6.10 6.82 -3.26
C GLY A 146 6.35 5.37 -3.68
N ILE A 147 7.51 5.10 -4.26
CA ILE A 147 7.87 3.75 -4.70
C ILE A 147 9.21 3.29 -4.16
N THR A 148 9.32 1.98 -3.97
CA THR A 148 10.57 1.27 -3.72
C THR A 148 10.51 -0.14 -4.26
N ALA A 149 11.63 -0.82 -4.35
CA ALA A 149 11.70 -2.23 -4.69
C ALA A 149 12.82 -2.92 -3.91
N CYS A 150 12.64 -4.21 -3.68
CA CYS A 150 13.66 -5.11 -3.17
C CYS A 150 14.13 -5.98 -4.34
N ASP A 151 15.27 -5.63 -4.92
CA ASP A 151 15.86 -6.35 -6.05
C ASP A 151 17.02 -7.27 -5.59
N ASP A 152 17.48 -7.10 -4.35
CA ASP A 152 18.61 -7.80 -3.78
C ASP A 152 18.33 -8.40 -2.39
N ARG A 153 19.33 -9.05 -1.82
CA ARG A 153 19.28 -9.59 -0.46
C ARG A 153 19.67 -8.59 0.63
N ALA A 154 19.99 -7.35 0.26
CA ALA A 154 20.45 -6.33 1.20
C ALA A 154 19.32 -5.84 2.10
N THR A 155 18.09 -5.78 1.59
CA THR A 155 16.91 -5.46 2.39
C THR A 155 16.58 -6.59 3.34
N LEU A 156 16.82 -6.39 4.64
CA LEU A 156 16.67 -7.43 5.66
C LEU A 156 15.25 -7.61 6.17
N PHE A 157 14.47 -6.53 6.20
CA PHE A 157 13.14 -6.49 6.81
C PHE A 157 12.10 -5.88 5.88
N PHE A 158 10.87 -6.42 5.90
CA PHE A 158 9.77 -5.89 5.10
C PHE A 158 9.34 -4.48 5.55
N ASP A 159 9.49 -4.17 6.84
CA ASP A 159 9.21 -2.84 7.40
C ASP A 159 10.10 -1.77 6.77
N SER A 160 11.33 -2.12 6.40
CA SER A 160 12.23 -1.21 5.69
C SER A 160 11.69 -0.81 4.32
N LEU A 161 11.09 -1.74 3.58
CA LEU A 161 10.44 -1.41 2.29
C LEU A 161 9.26 -0.48 2.47
N LEU A 162 8.43 -0.72 3.48
CA LEU A 162 7.30 0.15 3.76
C LEU A 162 7.77 1.56 4.15
N SER A 163 8.74 1.66 5.06
CA SER A 163 9.33 2.93 5.49
C SER A 163 9.99 3.69 4.34
N GLN A 164 10.66 3.01 3.41
CA GLN A 164 11.21 3.61 2.18
C GLN A 164 10.10 4.19 1.29
N ALA A 165 9.02 3.44 1.04
CA ALA A 165 7.89 3.92 0.27
C ALA A 165 7.19 5.11 0.94
N GLU A 166 7.07 5.10 2.28
CA GLU A 166 6.53 6.22 3.05
C GLU A 166 7.40 7.47 2.97
N SER A 167 8.72 7.30 3.02
CA SER A 167 9.67 8.42 2.88
C SER A 167 9.59 9.04 1.48
N ALA A 168 9.51 8.22 0.43
CA ALA A 168 9.32 8.68 -0.94
C ALA A 168 7.98 9.40 -1.12
N LEU A 169 6.89 8.87 -0.56
CA LEU A 169 5.58 9.51 -0.60
C LEU A 169 5.58 10.86 0.13
N ARG A 170 6.18 10.93 1.32
CA ARG A 170 6.33 12.21 2.05
C ARG A 170 7.08 13.24 1.24
N TYR A 171 8.16 12.83 0.59
CA TYR A 171 8.91 13.71 -0.29
C TYR A 171 8.03 14.21 -1.46
N ALA A 172 7.31 13.33 -2.13
CA ALA A 172 6.39 13.70 -3.21
C ALA A 172 5.36 14.75 -2.76
N MET A 173 4.72 14.50 -1.60
CA MET A 173 3.74 15.43 -1.02
C MET A 173 4.38 16.78 -0.61
N GLY A 174 5.57 16.75 -0.02
CA GLY A 174 6.31 17.96 0.40
C GLY A 174 6.80 18.81 -0.77
N ALA A 175 7.08 18.20 -1.90
CA ALA A 175 7.51 18.87 -3.13
C ALA A 175 6.35 19.39 -3.99
N GLY A 176 5.12 19.39 -3.49
CA GLY A 176 3.94 19.96 -4.14
C GLY A 176 2.84 18.96 -4.48
N GLY A 177 3.09 17.67 -4.35
CA GLY A 177 2.16 16.61 -4.72
C GLY A 177 2.16 16.29 -6.21
N ASP A 178 1.16 15.50 -6.65
CA ASP A 178 0.92 15.15 -8.06
C ASP A 178 2.15 14.59 -8.80
N GLN A 179 2.87 13.68 -8.16
CA GLN A 179 4.10 13.10 -8.71
C GLN A 179 4.42 11.71 -8.18
N VAL A 180 5.28 11.01 -8.93
CA VAL A 180 5.85 9.71 -8.56
C VAL A 180 7.30 9.91 -8.16
N VAL A 181 7.67 9.49 -6.95
CA VAL A 181 9.03 9.58 -6.42
C VAL A 181 9.50 8.21 -5.96
N SER A 182 10.72 7.81 -6.31
CA SER A 182 11.35 6.61 -5.76
C SER A 182 12.17 6.93 -4.52
N PHE A 183 12.31 5.96 -3.63
CA PHE A 183 13.18 6.12 -2.46
C PHE A 183 14.64 6.40 -2.85
N ALA A 184 15.13 5.81 -3.93
CA ALA A 184 16.48 6.08 -4.44
C ALA A 184 16.68 7.55 -4.83
N GLU A 185 15.65 8.20 -5.39
CA GLU A 185 15.70 9.64 -5.73
C GLU A 185 15.70 10.52 -4.49
N THR A 186 14.96 10.17 -3.45
CA THR A 186 14.97 10.94 -2.19
C THR A 186 16.35 11.00 -1.56
N THR A 187 17.10 9.90 -1.63
CA THR A 187 18.46 9.83 -1.09
C THR A 187 19.44 10.68 -1.90
N LEU A 188 19.29 10.70 -3.23
CA LEU A 188 20.13 11.52 -4.11
C LEU A 188 19.86 13.01 -3.94
N LEU A 189 18.59 13.40 -3.81
CA LEU A 189 18.17 14.80 -3.68
C LEU A 189 18.53 15.35 -2.29
N ALA A 190 18.41 14.55 -1.21
CA ALA A 190 18.85 14.94 0.13
C ALA A 190 20.38 15.14 0.21
N GLY A 191 21.14 14.45 -0.62
CA GLY A 191 22.60 14.63 -0.71
C GLY A 191 23.04 15.85 -1.54
N SER A 192 22.16 16.39 -2.40
CA SER A 192 22.45 17.55 -3.27
C SER A 192 22.08 18.90 -2.65
N ASP A 193 21.08 18.89 -1.77
CA ASP A 193 20.63 20.09 -1.07
C ASP A 193 21.27 20.19 0.31
N GLY A 194 22.52 20.43 0.47
CA GLY A 194 23.31 20.58 1.71
C GLY A 194 22.58 21.16 2.95
N GLY A 195 21.42 20.68 3.31
CA GLY A 195 20.55 21.21 4.33
C GLY A 195 19.75 20.20 5.12
N LEU A 196 20.20 19.97 6.33
CA LEU A 196 19.62 19.37 7.52
C LEU A 196 19.77 17.85 7.63
N PRO A 197 20.74 17.37 8.45
CA PRO A 197 20.63 16.04 9.02
C PRO A 197 19.37 16.01 9.88
N LEU A 198 18.57 14.98 9.69
CA LEU A 198 17.53 14.62 10.65
C LEU A 198 18.25 14.50 12.01
N SER A 199 17.93 15.37 12.95
CA SER A 199 18.49 15.32 14.30
C SER A 199 18.10 13.97 14.92
N GLU A 200 19.05 13.29 15.53
CA GLU A 200 18.83 12.06 16.28
C GLU A 200 17.84 12.26 17.45
N ASP A 201 17.46 13.50 17.74
CA ASP A 201 16.55 13.89 18.81
C ASP A 201 15.06 13.58 18.50
N ASP A 202 14.67 13.29 17.25
CA ASP A 202 13.30 12.90 16.91
C ASP A 202 12.98 11.42 17.25
N PHE A 203 13.96 10.67 17.74
CA PHE A 203 13.81 9.29 18.23
C PHE A 203 13.96 9.12 19.74
N ALA A 204 13.97 10.21 20.51
CA ALA A 204 13.93 10.12 21.95
C ALA A 204 12.55 9.60 22.40
N LEU A 205 12.50 8.31 22.70
CA LEU A 205 11.44 7.76 23.53
C LEU A 205 11.49 8.52 24.88
N PRO A 206 10.34 8.90 25.45
CA PRO A 206 10.34 9.48 26.78
C PRO A 206 10.97 8.46 27.74
N ASP A 207 12.01 8.88 28.44
CA ASP A 207 12.57 8.13 29.56
C ASP A 207 11.46 7.92 30.58
N ASP A 208 10.89 6.71 30.61
CA ASP A 208 10.09 6.27 31.75
C ASP A 208 11.03 6.32 32.97
N GLU A 209 10.72 7.20 33.87
CA GLU A 209 11.32 7.32 35.20
C GLU A 209 11.24 5.95 35.90
N LEU A 210 12.31 5.19 35.77
CA LEU A 210 12.58 4.07 36.67
C LEU A 210 12.95 4.66 38.03
N GLU A 211 11.91 4.99 38.79
CA GLU A 211 12.05 5.19 40.24
C GLU A 211 12.62 3.93 40.86
N SER A 212 13.90 3.99 41.18
CA SER A 212 14.57 2.97 41.98
C SER A 212 14.01 3.00 43.41
N PRO A 213 13.52 1.89 43.95
CA PRO A 213 13.09 1.87 45.35
C PRO A 213 14.31 1.98 46.27
N ASP A 214 14.24 2.92 47.18
CA ASP A 214 15.18 3.28 48.23
C ASP A 214 15.52 2.05 49.12
N PRO A 215 16.79 1.74 49.40
CA PRO A 215 17.20 0.54 50.14
C PRO A 215 17.19 0.67 51.66
N GLU A 216 16.43 1.61 52.29
CA GLU A 216 16.51 1.85 53.74
C GLU A 216 15.34 1.35 54.59
N GLU A 217 14.53 0.38 54.20
CA GLU A 217 13.54 -0.23 55.12
C GLU A 217 13.76 -1.71 55.41
N ARG A 218 14.99 -2.10 55.76
CA ARG A 218 15.26 -3.40 56.40
C ARG A 218 16.12 -3.26 57.63
N ARG A 219 15.63 -2.54 58.67
CA ARG A 219 16.06 -2.72 60.07
C ARG A 219 14.95 -2.28 61.01
N GLY A 220 14.32 -3.25 61.65
CA GLY A 220 13.48 -2.98 62.81
C GLY A 220 12.25 -3.86 62.92
N GLY A 221 12.34 -4.92 63.68
CA GLY A 221 11.23 -5.67 64.19
C GLY A 221 11.42 -7.17 64.08
#